data_aa4e2307540619a0ba2167c67060d19b
#
_entry.id   aa4e2307540619a0ba2167c67060d19b
#
_cell.length_a   1.000
_cell.length_b   1.000
_cell.length_c   1.000
_cell.angle_alpha   90.00
_cell.angle_beta   90.00
_cell.angle_gamma   90.00
#
_symmetry.space_group_name_H-M   'P 1'
#
loop_
_entity.id
_entity.type
_entity.pdbx_description
1 polymer ?
#
loop_
_entity_poly.entity_id
_entity_poly.type
_entity_poly.pdbx_seq_one_letter_code
_entity_poly.pdbx_strand_id
1 'polypeptide(L)'
;MLMKYSGSLLVLLFIWSCQPKLSTEPIPVGPEPEPYRIVRDSVKTGTYMGITIGEDAASVYPKIQALRLTKGVTYLNIVGNIFADLSLLKDQLPLYQYILLDQKPGTDSGVQITIEGQTVKSIYLNSGQQLTQWPEKQKANTSVRVGDAVSDLYNKLINVRAIDRYTNKFDYISLLTKNLSTKYDEAMRLSSQWYFGYSTGQNQMDQIQVHFQQSKVSKVYIDHYSK
;
A
#
# COMPACT_ATOMS: atom_id res chain seq x y z
N MET A 1 -94.89 23.07 16.85
CA MET A 1 -94.15 22.21 17.74
C MET A 1 -92.70 22.23 17.28
N LEU A 2 -91.87 23.10 17.89
CA LEU A 2 -90.46 23.29 17.46
C LEU A 2 -89.52 22.49 18.34
N MET A 3 -88.72 21.60 17.72
CA MET A 3 -87.64 20.92 18.38
C MET A 3 -86.32 21.63 18.11
N LYS A 4 -85.71 22.17 19.18
CA LYS A 4 -84.38 22.78 19.15
C LYS A 4 -83.32 21.72 19.20
N TYR A 5 -82.41 21.61 18.23
CA TYR A 5 -81.19 20.85 18.27
C TYR A 5 -80.03 21.73 18.75
N SER A 6 -79.49 21.45 19.92
CA SER A 6 -78.27 21.99 20.46
C SER A 6 -77.07 21.27 19.87
N GLY A 7 -76.31 21.91 19.00
CA GLY A 7 -75.08 21.37 18.48
C GLY A 7 -73.91 21.65 19.37
N SER A 8 -73.35 20.62 19.94
CA SER A 8 -72.07 20.67 20.71
C SER A 8 -70.89 20.70 19.76
N LEU A 9 -70.18 21.81 19.74
CA LEU A 9 -68.97 22.02 18.90
C LEU A 9 -67.76 21.40 19.66
N LEU A 10 -67.30 20.27 19.21
CA LEU A 10 -66.10 19.58 19.75
C LEU A 10 -64.87 20.18 19.07
N VAL A 11 -64.15 21.05 19.77
CA VAL A 11 -62.87 21.62 19.29
C VAL A 11 -61.77 20.60 19.57
N LEU A 12 -61.30 19.93 18.51
CA LEU A 12 -60.12 19.08 18.49
C LEU A 12 -58.85 19.95 18.42
N LEU A 13 -58.20 20.12 19.56
CA LEU A 13 -56.84 20.70 19.66
C LEU A 13 -55.83 19.69 19.14
N PHE A 14 -55.34 19.88 17.91
CA PHE A 14 -54.13 19.19 17.38
C PHE A 14 -52.92 19.81 18.06
N ILE A 15 -52.37 19.12 19.07
CA ILE A 15 -51.07 19.45 19.62
C ILE A 15 -50.03 18.87 18.64
N TRP A 16 -49.46 19.72 17.77
CA TRP A 16 -48.32 19.40 16.93
C TRP A 16 -47.10 19.33 17.86
N SER A 17 -46.77 18.10 18.27
CA SER A 17 -45.51 17.78 18.98
C SER A 17 -44.39 17.97 17.96
N CYS A 18 -43.73 19.12 17.95
CA CYS A 18 -42.41 19.29 17.36
C CYS A 18 -41.40 18.46 18.20
N GLN A 19 -41.15 17.22 17.83
CA GLN A 19 -39.98 16.52 18.31
C GLN A 19 -38.74 17.09 17.60
N PRO A 20 -37.76 17.64 18.33
CA PRO A 20 -36.48 17.98 17.70
C PRO A 20 -35.87 16.68 17.20
N LYS A 21 -35.72 16.52 15.88
CA LYS A 21 -34.86 15.47 15.32
C LYS A 21 -33.47 15.74 15.87
N LEU A 22 -33.01 14.89 16.82
CA LEU A 22 -31.61 14.76 17.09
C LEU A 22 -30.97 14.27 15.78
N SER A 23 -30.33 15.18 15.04
CA SER A 23 -29.49 14.81 13.92
C SER A 23 -28.26 14.12 14.52
N THR A 24 -28.24 12.80 14.49
CA THR A 24 -27.02 12.02 14.66
C THR A 24 -26.22 12.11 13.35
N GLU A 25 -25.79 13.32 12.99
CA GLU A 25 -24.72 13.43 12.01
C GLU A 25 -23.48 12.81 12.67
N PRO A 26 -22.84 11.81 12.02
CA PRO A 26 -21.61 11.28 12.55
C PRO A 26 -20.61 12.43 12.67
N ILE A 27 -20.08 12.64 13.87
CA ILE A 27 -19.01 13.60 14.11
C ILE A 27 -17.92 13.29 13.07
N PRO A 28 -17.49 14.27 12.24
CA PRO A 28 -16.40 14.03 11.32
C PRO A 28 -15.20 13.54 12.12
N VAL A 29 -14.87 12.27 11.97
CA VAL A 29 -13.63 11.72 12.53
C VAL A 29 -12.53 12.43 11.76
N GLY A 30 -11.80 13.32 12.42
CA GLY A 30 -10.62 13.94 11.83
C GLY A 30 -9.64 12.87 11.36
N PRO A 31 -8.73 13.18 10.43
CA PRO A 31 -7.73 12.22 10.00
C PRO A 31 -7.01 11.65 11.23
N GLU A 32 -6.85 10.32 11.26
CA GLU A 32 -6.05 9.71 12.32
C GLU A 32 -4.69 10.38 12.39
N PRO A 33 -4.18 10.70 13.60
CA PRO A 33 -2.87 11.32 13.73
C PRO A 33 -1.80 10.38 13.12
N GLU A 34 -0.97 10.95 12.24
CA GLU A 34 0.16 10.22 11.67
C GLU A 34 1.09 9.72 12.79
N PRO A 35 1.60 8.50 12.70
CA PRO A 35 2.51 7.98 13.69
C PRO A 35 3.80 8.81 13.70
N TYR A 36 4.24 9.24 14.89
CA TYR A 36 5.48 9.96 15.05
C TYR A 36 6.55 9.07 15.67
N ARG A 37 7.78 9.21 15.19
CA ARG A 37 8.93 8.49 15.73
C ARG A 37 9.30 9.04 17.10
N ILE A 38 9.30 8.18 18.13
CA ILE A 38 9.68 8.54 19.50
C ILE A 38 11.19 8.49 19.65
N VAL A 39 11.83 7.36 19.25
CA VAL A 39 13.26 7.12 19.40
C VAL A 39 13.77 6.25 18.27
N ARG A 40 15.06 6.32 18.00
CA ARG A 40 15.77 5.42 17.08
C ARG A 40 16.90 4.72 17.81
N ASP A 41 16.87 3.39 17.77
CA ASP A 41 17.98 2.54 18.17
C ASP A 41 18.80 2.08 16.96
N SER A 42 20.02 1.61 17.21
CA SER A 42 20.86 1.07 16.14
C SER A 42 21.70 -0.11 16.62
N VAL A 43 21.81 -1.13 15.77
CA VAL A 43 22.66 -2.30 15.96
C VAL A 43 23.73 -2.28 14.88
N LYS A 44 25.01 -2.25 15.28
CA LYS A 44 26.17 -2.25 14.39
C LYS A 44 27.05 -3.49 14.56
N THR A 45 26.78 -4.30 15.57
CA THR A 45 27.48 -5.58 15.86
C THR A 45 26.48 -6.56 16.45
N GLY A 46 26.72 -7.86 16.29
CA GLY A 46 25.86 -8.91 16.84
C GLY A 46 24.60 -9.16 16.02
N THR A 47 23.52 -9.53 16.69
CA THR A 47 22.27 -10.02 16.06
C THR A 47 21.05 -9.32 16.61
N TYR A 48 20.11 -8.95 15.72
CA TYR A 48 18.80 -8.43 16.06
C TYR A 48 17.71 -9.20 15.31
N MET A 49 16.73 -9.75 16.00
CA MET A 49 15.62 -10.56 15.43
C MET A 49 16.12 -11.70 14.50
N GLY A 50 17.25 -12.32 14.82
CA GLY A 50 17.88 -13.34 13.99
C GLY A 50 18.72 -12.80 12.84
N ILE A 51 18.68 -11.50 12.53
CA ILE A 51 19.49 -10.84 11.49
C ILE A 51 20.84 -10.48 12.10
N THR A 52 21.93 -10.98 11.54
CA THR A 52 23.29 -10.79 12.04
C THR A 52 24.04 -9.79 11.18
N ILE A 53 24.79 -8.87 11.81
CA ILE A 53 25.68 -7.94 11.09
C ILE A 53 26.74 -8.75 10.32
N GLY A 54 26.96 -8.42 9.05
CA GLY A 54 27.84 -9.14 8.13
C GLY A 54 27.17 -10.29 7.35
N GLU A 55 25.91 -10.60 7.65
CA GLU A 55 25.15 -11.64 6.96
C GLU A 55 24.74 -11.22 5.55
N ASP A 56 24.64 -12.18 4.63
CA ASP A 56 24.21 -11.92 3.25
C ASP A 56 22.69 -11.67 3.17
N ALA A 57 22.29 -10.79 2.26
CA ALA A 57 20.89 -10.44 2.00
C ALA A 57 20.00 -11.69 1.73
N ALA A 58 20.50 -12.66 0.97
CA ALA A 58 19.76 -13.89 0.69
C ALA A 58 19.45 -14.71 1.95
N SER A 59 20.35 -14.70 2.95
CA SER A 59 20.16 -15.36 4.25
C SER A 59 19.22 -14.57 5.18
N VAL A 60 19.16 -13.25 5.02
CA VAL A 60 18.26 -12.37 5.80
C VAL A 60 16.79 -12.55 5.39
N TYR A 61 16.52 -12.76 4.10
CA TYR A 61 15.16 -12.81 3.59
C TYR A 61 14.26 -13.87 4.28
N PRO A 62 14.67 -15.14 4.39
CA PRO A 62 13.84 -16.16 5.06
C PRO A 62 13.60 -15.86 6.54
N LYS A 63 14.51 -15.13 7.21
CA LYS A 63 14.32 -14.69 8.60
C LYS A 63 13.21 -13.66 8.70
N ILE A 64 13.19 -12.67 7.78
CA ILE A 64 12.09 -11.71 7.71
C ILE A 64 10.77 -12.41 7.36
N GLN A 65 10.80 -13.40 6.45
CA GLN A 65 9.60 -14.21 6.17
C GLN A 65 9.05 -14.91 7.42
N ALA A 66 9.91 -15.45 8.27
CA ALA A 66 9.50 -16.10 9.52
C ALA A 66 8.84 -15.11 10.51
N LEU A 67 9.20 -13.82 10.47
CA LEU A 67 8.58 -12.78 11.31
C LEU A 67 7.10 -12.53 10.98
N ARG A 68 6.59 -12.97 9.83
CA ARG A 68 5.15 -12.94 9.53
C ARG A 68 4.33 -13.67 10.57
N LEU A 69 4.80 -14.85 10.98
CA LEU A 69 4.09 -15.71 11.92
C LEU A 69 4.33 -15.30 13.37
N THR A 70 5.51 -14.79 13.69
CA THR A 70 5.93 -14.52 15.07
C THR A 70 5.70 -13.07 15.51
N LYS A 71 5.67 -12.13 14.56
CA LYS A 71 5.56 -10.68 14.81
C LYS A 71 4.47 -9.99 13.99
N GLY A 72 3.80 -10.69 13.10
CA GLY A 72 2.77 -10.10 12.25
C GLY A 72 3.31 -9.14 11.19
N VAL A 73 4.55 -9.32 10.74
CA VAL A 73 5.11 -8.52 9.63
C VAL A 73 4.32 -8.79 8.36
N THR A 74 3.74 -7.73 7.77
CA THR A 74 2.86 -7.84 6.60
C THR A 74 3.51 -7.37 5.30
N TYR A 75 4.58 -6.58 5.38
CA TYR A 75 5.25 -6.01 4.21
C TYR A 75 6.77 -6.01 4.38
N LEU A 76 7.48 -6.00 3.25
CA LEU A 76 8.92 -5.78 3.15
C LEU A 76 9.17 -4.85 1.97
N ASN A 77 9.61 -3.64 2.23
CA ASN A 77 9.95 -2.67 1.20
C ASN A 77 11.44 -2.71 0.86
N ILE A 78 11.74 -2.68 -0.44
CA ILE A 78 13.07 -2.78 -1.02
C ILE A 78 13.44 -1.45 -1.65
N VAL A 79 14.38 -0.73 -1.08
CA VAL A 79 14.80 0.59 -1.55
C VAL A 79 15.77 0.45 -2.73
N GLY A 80 15.52 1.23 -3.79
CA GLY A 80 16.41 1.25 -4.94
C GLY A 80 16.33 0.02 -5.86
N ASN A 81 15.26 -0.77 -5.76
CA ASN A 81 14.98 -1.87 -6.67
C ASN A 81 14.33 -1.33 -7.95
N ILE A 82 15.15 -0.73 -8.80
CA ILE A 82 14.73 0.09 -9.94
C ILE A 82 15.25 -0.52 -11.24
N PHE A 83 14.39 -0.50 -12.26
CA PHE A 83 14.63 -1.05 -13.57
C PHE A 83 14.23 -0.04 -14.65
N ALA A 84 14.89 -0.09 -15.80
CA ALA A 84 14.55 0.66 -17.01
C ALA A 84 14.14 -0.27 -18.17
N ASP A 85 14.19 -1.57 -17.97
CA ASP A 85 13.79 -2.58 -18.96
C ASP A 85 12.73 -3.52 -18.43
N LEU A 86 11.49 -3.31 -18.89
CA LEU A 86 10.35 -4.17 -18.54
C LEU A 86 10.55 -5.62 -18.98
N SER A 87 11.31 -5.88 -20.05
CA SER A 87 11.50 -7.24 -20.59
C SER A 87 12.17 -8.19 -19.58
N LEU A 88 12.96 -7.63 -18.66
CA LEU A 88 13.64 -8.37 -17.60
C LEU A 88 12.72 -8.75 -16.43
N LEU A 89 11.50 -8.21 -16.36
CA LEU A 89 10.65 -8.26 -15.16
C LEU A 89 9.56 -9.33 -15.19
N LYS A 90 9.48 -10.14 -16.25
CA LYS A 90 8.41 -11.15 -16.42
C LYS A 90 8.23 -12.03 -15.18
N ASP A 91 9.33 -12.56 -14.66
CA ASP A 91 9.32 -13.49 -13.52
C ASP A 91 9.45 -12.78 -12.17
N GLN A 92 9.70 -11.46 -12.18
CA GLN A 92 9.86 -10.65 -10.98
C GLN A 92 8.55 -9.95 -10.58
N LEU A 93 7.76 -9.46 -11.53
CA LEU A 93 6.49 -8.76 -11.23
C LEU A 93 5.58 -9.53 -10.26
N PRO A 94 5.38 -10.86 -10.40
CA PRO A 94 4.54 -11.61 -9.47
C PRO A 94 5.10 -11.73 -8.04
N LEU A 95 6.37 -11.38 -7.84
CA LEU A 95 7.01 -11.44 -6.54
C LEU A 95 6.74 -10.20 -5.68
N TYR A 96 6.13 -9.15 -6.25
CA TYR A 96 5.93 -7.85 -5.61
C TYR A 96 4.46 -7.48 -5.48
N GLN A 97 4.16 -6.66 -4.47
CA GLN A 97 2.81 -6.16 -4.19
C GLN A 97 2.64 -4.68 -4.56
N TYR A 98 3.74 -3.96 -4.80
CA TYR A 98 3.71 -2.56 -5.19
C TYR A 98 4.68 -2.30 -6.33
N ILE A 99 4.15 -1.79 -7.42
CA ILE A 99 4.88 -1.47 -8.64
C ILE A 99 4.62 0.01 -8.97
N LEU A 100 5.70 0.77 -9.17
CA LEU A 100 5.63 2.14 -9.65
C LEU A 100 6.21 2.20 -11.07
N LEU A 101 5.48 2.82 -11.99
CA LEU A 101 5.91 3.12 -13.35
C LEU A 101 5.99 4.63 -13.51
N ASP A 102 7.13 5.16 -13.92
CA ASP A 102 7.30 6.59 -14.13
C ASP A 102 8.33 6.87 -15.23
N GLN A 103 8.34 8.09 -15.75
CA GLN A 103 9.39 8.56 -16.68
C GLN A 103 10.65 9.01 -15.93
N LYS A 104 10.48 9.46 -14.69
CA LYS A 104 11.53 9.82 -13.72
C LYS A 104 10.92 9.84 -12.33
N PRO A 105 11.71 9.74 -11.25
CA PRO A 105 11.18 9.72 -9.90
C PRO A 105 10.29 10.91 -9.58
N GLY A 106 9.09 10.64 -9.06
CA GLY A 106 8.22 11.64 -8.43
C GLY A 106 7.46 12.55 -9.39
N THR A 107 7.15 12.11 -10.63
CA THR A 107 6.20 12.88 -11.45
C THR A 107 4.76 12.65 -10.98
N ASP A 108 3.90 13.66 -11.08
CA ASP A 108 2.47 13.56 -10.74
C ASP A 108 1.74 12.46 -11.53
N SER A 109 2.25 12.18 -12.72
CA SER A 109 1.70 11.18 -13.63
C SER A 109 2.33 9.78 -13.51
N GLY A 110 3.21 9.55 -12.52
CA GLY A 110 3.70 8.23 -12.16
C GLY A 110 2.53 7.33 -11.75
N VAL A 111 2.60 6.04 -12.08
CA VAL A 111 1.50 5.09 -11.93
C VAL A 111 1.85 4.06 -10.86
N GLN A 112 1.07 4.03 -9.81
CA GLN A 112 1.20 3.12 -8.70
C GLN A 112 0.20 1.98 -8.89
N ILE A 113 0.68 0.74 -8.93
CA ILE A 113 -0.13 -0.47 -9.04
C ILE A 113 0.07 -1.28 -7.77
N THR A 114 -1.01 -1.51 -7.02
CA THR A 114 -1.00 -2.37 -5.83
C THR A 114 -1.60 -3.72 -6.18
N ILE A 115 -0.93 -4.78 -5.74
CA ILE A 115 -1.34 -6.17 -5.91
C ILE A 115 -1.65 -6.75 -4.54
N GLU A 116 -2.82 -7.36 -4.41
CA GLU A 116 -3.22 -8.10 -3.22
C GLU A 116 -3.72 -9.49 -3.63
N GLY A 117 -3.26 -10.53 -2.92
CA GLY A 117 -3.49 -11.89 -3.35
C GLY A 117 -2.82 -12.15 -4.71
N GLN A 118 -3.61 -12.40 -5.74
CA GLN A 118 -3.14 -12.64 -7.11
C GLN A 118 -3.78 -11.67 -8.11
N THR A 119 -4.26 -10.51 -7.63
CA THR A 119 -4.97 -9.55 -8.46
C THR A 119 -4.51 -8.12 -8.22
N VAL A 120 -4.67 -7.27 -9.24
CA VAL A 120 -4.51 -5.82 -9.12
C VAL A 120 -5.60 -5.27 -8.22
N LYS A 121 -5.25 -4.74 -7.06
CA LYS A 121 -6.16 -4.21 -6.04
C LYS A 121 -6.53 -2.76 -6.30
N SER A 122 -5.55 -1.95 -6.65
CA SER A 122 -5.76 -0.52 -6.89
C SER A 122 -4.72 0.03 -7.86
N ILE A 123 -5.08 1.13 -8.50
CA ILE A 123 -4.22 1.90 -9.39
C ILE A 123 -4.37 3.36 -9.00
N TYR A 124 -3.25 4.05 -8.74
CA TYR A 124 -3.21 5.47 -8.46
C TYR A 124 -2.19 6.18 -9.34
N LEU A 125 -2.41 7.45 -9.62
CA LEU A 125 -1.35 8.34 -10.05
C LEU A 125 -0.62 8.91 -8.82
N ASN A 126 0.61 9.35 -8.99
CA ASN A 126 1.36 10.04 -7.91
C ASN A 126 0.66 11.32 -7.44
N SER A 127 -0.17 11.94 -8.29
CA SER A 127 -1.05 13.06 -7.92
C SER A 127 -2.14 12.70 -6.89
N GLY A 128 -2.30 11.41 -6.54
CA GLY A 128 -3.36 10.92 -5.67
C GLY A 128 -4.65 10.52 -6.40
N GLN A 129 -4.74 10.71 -7.71
CA GLN A 129 -5.91 10.29 -8.49
C GLN A 129 -6.02 8.77 -8.52
N GLN A 130 -7.15 8.23 -8.08
CA GLN A 130 -7.49 6.81 -8.19
C GLN A 130 -8.05 6.50 -9.58
N LEU A 131 -7.60 5.40 -10.16
CA LEU A 131 -8.03 4.91 -11.46
C LEU A 131 -8.64 3.50 -11.34
N THR A 132 -9.59 3.19 -12.20
CA THR A 132 -10.09 1.80 -12.38
C THR A 132 -9.29 1.04 -13.42
N GLN A 133 -8.63 1.75 -14.34
CA GLN A 133 -7.71 1.20 -15.35
C GLN A 133 -6.65 2.22 -15.73
N TRP A 134 -5.49 1.73 -16.15
CA TRP A 134 -4.42 2.53 -16.73
C TRP A 134 -3.77 1.81 -17.92
N PRO A 135 -3.58 2.50 -19.07
CA PRO A 135 -4.09 3.84 -19.37
C PRO A 135 -5.62 3.85 -19.51
N GLU A 136 -6.22 5.03 -19.21
CA GLU A 136 -7.65 5.21 -19.39
C GLU A 136 -8.07 5.11 -20.86
N LYS A 137 -9.31 4.68 -21.10
CA LYS A 137 -9.93 4.57 -22.44
C LYS A 137 -9.20 3.62 -23.40
N GLN A 138 -8.33 2.74 -22.89
CA GLN A 138 -7.68 1.69 -23.69
C GLN A 138 -8.46 0.37 -23.60
N LYS A 139 -8.23 -0.51 -24.60
CA LYS A 139 -8.80 -1.87 -24.63
C LYS A 139 -8.22 -2.71 -23.48
N ALA A 140 -8.89 -3.78 -23.12
CA ALA A 140 -8.50 -4.64 -22.00
C ALA A 140 -7.07 -5.21 -22.11
N ASN A 141 -6.62 -5.52 -23.32
CA ASN A 141 -5.27 -6.05 -23.55
C ASN A 141 -4.17 -4.98 -23.60
N THR A 142 -4.54 -3.69 -23.67
CA THR A 142 -3.63 -2.53 -23.70
C THR A 142 -3.85 -1.62 -22.50
N SER A 143 -4.38 -2.17 -21.40
CA SER A 143 -4.53 -1.47 -20.12
C SER A 143 -4.46 -2.47 -18.98
N VAL A 144 -3.92 -2.03 -17.84
CA VAL A 144 -4.04 -2.71 -16.55
C VAL A 144 -5.33 -2.22 -15.88
N ARG A 145 -6.09 -3.13 -15.28
CA ARG A 145 -7.38 -2.83 -14.64
C ARG A 145 -7.41 -3.38 -13.21
N VAL A 146 -8.14 -2.73 -12.36
CA VAL A 146 -8.49 -3.28 -11.04
C VAL A 146 -9.22 -4.61 -11.26
N GLY A 147 -8.77 -5.67 -10.57
CA GLY A 147 -9.25 -7.04 -10.72
C GLY A 147 -8.49 -7.90 -11.73
N ASP A 148 -7.56 -7.34 -12.51
CA ASP A 148 -6.72 -8.14 -13.41
C ASP A 148 -5.86 -9.14 -12.63
N ALA A 149 -5.71 -10.35 -13.18
CA ALA A 149 -4.81 -11.34 -12.61
C ALA A 149 -3.34 -10.90 -12.76
N VAL A 150 -2.53 -11.16 -11.74
CA VAL A 150 -1.10 -10.82 -11.76
C VAL A 150 -0.35 -11.58 -12.85
N SER A 151 -0.83 -12.78 -13.22
CA SER A 151 -0.27 -13.57 -14.34
C SER A 151 -0.35 -12.85 -15.69
N ASP A 152 -1.33 -11.97 -15.87
CA ASP A 152 -1.55 -11.24 -17.12
C ASP A 152 -0.82 -9.89 -17.16
N LEU A 153 -0.38 -9.42 -15.98
CA LEU A 153 0.14 -8.06 -15.79
C LEU A 153 1.33 -7.77 -16.70
N TYR A 154 2.29 -8.69 -16.80
CA TYR A 154 3.45 -8.51 -17.67
C TYR A 154 3.05 -8.27 -19.13
N ASN A 155 2.19 -9.11 -19.70
CA ASN A 155 1.77 -8.99 -21.09
C ASN A 155 1.00 -7.69 -21.34
N LYS A 156 0.15 -7.29 -20.40
CA LYS A 156 -0.57 -6.01 -20.47
C LYS A 156 0.39 -4.83 -20.44
N LEU A 157 1.39 -4.84 -19.55
CA LEU A 157 2.40 -3.78 -19.47
C LEU A 157 3.25 -3.70 -20.75
N ILE A 158 3.63 -4.83 -21.36
CA ILE A 158 4.31 -4.86 -22.67
C ILE A 158 3.44 -4.19 -23.74
N ASN A 159 2.15 -4.51 -23.80
CA ASN A 159 1.24 -3.91 -24.75
C ASN A 159 1.02 -2.40 -24.51
N VAL A 160 0.99 -1.97 -23.25
CA VAL A 160 0.92 -0.54 -22.91
C VAL A 160 2.20 0.19 -23.34
N ARG A 161 3.38 -0.39 -23.06
CA ARG A 161 4.68 0.16 -23.46
C ARG A 161 4.79 0.36 -24.96
N ALA A 162 4.17 -0.50 -25.76
CA ALA A 162 4.17 -0.40 -27.23
C ALA A 162 3.35 0.79 -27.77
N ILE A 163 2.61 1.50 -26.91
CA ILE A 163 1.89 2.72 -27.29
C ILE A 163 2.82 3.92 -27.05
N ASP A 164 3.28 4.59 -28.10
CA ASP A 164 4.32 5.64 -28.08
C ASP A 164 4.21 6.63 -26.93
N ARG A 165 3.02 7.16 -26.66
CA ARG A 165 2.80 8.15 -25.60
C ARG A 165 3.00 7.62 -24.18
N TYR A 166 3.10 6.30 -23.97
CA TYR A 166 3.31 5.68 -22.67
C TYR A 166 4.67 5.00 -22.53
N THR A 167 5.46 4.91 -23.61
CA THR A 167 6.76 4.23 -23.62
C THR A 167 7.68 4.74 -22.52
N ASN A 168 7.78 6.05 -22.34
CA ASN A 168 8.63 6.67 -21.31
C ASN A 168 8.19 6.41 -19.88
N LYS A 169 6.97 5.91 -19.63
CA LYS A 169 6.52 5.50 -18.29
C LYS A 169 7.25 4.26 -17.76
N PHE A 170 8.00 3.61 -18.62
CA PHE A 170 8.79 2.43 -18.29
C PHE A 170 10.30 2.73 -18.15
N ASP A 171 10.69 4.01 -18.22
CA ASP A 171 12.09 4.43 -18.01
C ASP A 171 12.49 4.33 -16.53
N TYR A 172 11.51 4.34 -15.64
CA TYR A 172 11.67 4.16 -14.20
C TYR A 172 10.60 3.22 -13.65
N ILE A 173 10.98 1.96 -13.44
CA ILE A 173 10.13 0.92 -12.87
C ILE A 173 10.67 0.59 -11.47
N SER A 174 9.89 0.86 -10.42
CA SER A 174 10.28 0.47 -9.07
C SER A 174 9.42 -0.69 -8.57
N LEU A 175 10.06 -1.79 -8.17
CA LEU A 175 9.43 -2.92 -7.49
C LEU A 175 9.69 -2.76 -5.98
N LEU A 176 8.78 -2.06 -5.29
CA LEU A 176 9.02 -1.58 -3.92
C LEU A 176 8.65 -2.62 -2.86
N THR A 177 7.41 -3.11 -2.84
CA THR A 177 6.93 -3.97 -1.76
C THR A 177 6.99 -5.43 -2.18
N LYS A 178 7.88 -6.19 -1.54
CA LYS A 178 8.06 -7.63 -1.77
C LYS A 178 6.90 -8.42 -1.15
N ASN A 179 6.34 -9.32 -1.91
CA ASN A 179 5.38 -10.30 -1.39
C ASN A 179 6.13 -11.35 -0.55
N LEU A 180 5.98 -11.28 0.76
CA LEU A 180 6.63 -12.19 1.70
C LEU A 180 6.17 -13.66 1.61
N SER A 181 5.14 -13.96 0.81
CA SER A 181 4.72 -15.35 0.53
C SER A 181 5.47 -15.97 -0.64
N THR A 182 6.33 -15.21 -1.33
CA THR A 182 7.05 -15.65 -2.53
C THR A 182 8.52 -15.92 -2.24
N LYS A 183 9.23 -16.50 -3.22
CA LYS A 183 10.67 -16.75 -3.11
C LYS A 183 11.48 -15.45 -3.03
N TYR A 184 12.73 -15.56 -2.58
CA TYR A 184 13.72 -14.49 -2.71
C TYR A 184 13.89 -14.07 -4.17
N ASP A 185 14.13 -12.78 -4.40
CA ASP A 185 14.48 -12.23 -5.70
C ASP A 185 15.94 -11.76 -5.66
N GLU A 186 16.79 -12.32 -6.52
CA GLU A 186 18.20 -12.00 -6.58
C GLU A 186 18.50 -10.52 -6.84
N ALA A 187 17.59 -9.80 -7.50
CA ALA A 187 17.72 -8.36 -7.70
C ALA A 187 17.73 -7.57 -6.37
N MET A 188 17.08 -8.09 -5.33
CA MET A 188 17.05 -7.47 -4.00
C MET A 188 18.44 -7.31 -3.37
N ARG A 189 19.43 -8.15 -3.74
CA ARG A 189 20.79 -8.06 -3.22
C ARG A 189 21.50 -6.73 -3.55
N LEU A 190 21.03 -6.04 -4.60
CA LEU A 190 21.58 -4.76 -5.03
C LEU A 190 21.00 -3.59 -4.22
N SER A 191 19.95 -3.82 -3.47
CA SER A 191 19.35 -2.81 -2.63
C SER A 191 20.26 -2.44 -1.46
N SER A 192 20.36 -1.15 -1.19
CA SER A 192 21.11 -0.64 -0.04
C SER A 192 20.34 -0.74 1.28
N GLN A 193 19.02 -0.93 1.21
CA GLN A 193 18.15 -0.91 2.39
C GLN A 193 16.85 -1.67 2.16
N TRP A 194 16.49 -2.49 3.16
CA TRP A 194 15.16 -3.07 3.29
C TRP A 194 14.49 -2.55 4.55
N TYR A 195 13.17 -2.37 4.52
CA TYR A 195 12.47 -2.01 5.74
C TYR A 195 11.11 -2.70 5.86
N PHE A 196 10.75 -3.04 7.08
CA PHE A 196 9.49 -3.66 7.45
C PHE A 196 9.05 -3.14 8.81
N GLY A 197 7.78 -3.34 9.14
CA GLY A 197 7.26 -2.92 10.44
C GLY A 197 6.34 -3.95 11.05
N TYR A 198 6.15 -3.86 12.35
CA TYR A 198 5.21 -4.67 13.11
C TYR A 198 4.69 -3.88 14.32
N SER A 199 3.47 -4.24 14.77
CA SER A 199 2.89 -3.63 15.97
C SER A 199 3.56 -4.18 17.22
N THR A 200 3.89 -3.31 18.18
CA THR A 200 4.44 -3.67 19.50
C THR A 200 3.41 -3.52 20.62
N GLY A 201 2.28 -2.88 20.34
CA GLY A 201 1.20 -2.66 21.28
C GLY A 201 0.08 -1.84 20.67
N GLN A 202 -0.88 -1.45 21.48
CA GLN A 202 -1.93 -0.53 21.04
C GLN A 202 -1.30 0.83 20.73
N ASN A 203 -1.49 1.31 19.51
CA ASN A 203 -0.92 2.58 19.01
C ASN A 203 0.61 2.65 18.98
N GLN A 204 1.31 1.51 19.01
CA GLN A 204 2.76 1.45 18.93
C GLN A 204 3.21 0.51 17.82
N MET A 205 4.28 0.89 17.13
CA MET A 205 4.91 0.06 16.10
C MET A 205 6.41 0.30 16.04
N ASP A 206 7.13 -0.75 15.69
CA ASP A 206 8.52 -0.65 15.32
C ASP A 206 8.68 -0.77 13.80
N GLN A 207 9.47 0.13 13.22
CA GLN A 207 9.96 0.02 11.86
C GLN A 207 11.44 -0.35 11.88
N ILE A 208 11.76 -1.48 11.25
CA ILE A 208 13.11 -2.00 11.17
C ILE A 208 13.69 -1.65 9.80
N GLN A 209 14.87 -1.06 9.78
CA GLN A 209 15.61 -0.73 8.57
C GLN A 209 16.91 -1.53 8.56
N VAL A 210 16.99 -2.53 7.68
CA VAL A 210 18.21 -3.31 7.45
C VAL A 210 19.00 -2.66 6.33
N HIS A 211 20.19 -2.17 6.63
CA HIS A 211 21.09 -1.55 5.66
C HIS A 211 22.13 -2.56 5.18
N PHE A 212 22.38 -2.52 3.89
CA PHE A 212 23.33 -3.40 3.23
C PHE A 212 24.50 -2.61 2.63
N GLN A 213 25.68 -3.20 2.67
CA GLN A 213 26.85 -2.77 1.94
C GLN A 213 27.47 -4.01 1.28
N GLN A 214 27.65 -3.99 -0.03
CA GLN A 214 28.10 -5.15 -0.81
C GLN A 214 27.27 -6.42 -0.51
N SER A 215 25.94 -6.27 -0.50
CA SER A 215 24.97 -7.32 -0.19
C SER A 215 25.04 -7.92 1.23
N LYS A 216 25.85 -7.36 2.13
CA LYS A 216 25.96 -7.77 3.53
C LYS A 216 25.34 -6.77 4.47
N VAL A 217 24.70 -7.25 5.53
CA VAL A 217 24.11 -6.36 6.56
C VAL A 217 25.23 -5.54 7.21
N SER A 218 25.14 -4.22 7.07
CA SER A 218 26.11 -3.30 7.65
C SER A 218 25.64 -2.70 8.99
N LYS A 219 24.33 -2.52 9.14
CA LYS A 219 23.67 -2.00 10.35
C LYS A 219 22.16 -2.25 10.29
N VAL A 220 21.52 -2.23 11.46
CA VAL A 220 20.06 -2.25 11.60
C VAL A 220 19.65 -1.05 12.42
N TYR A 221 18.66 -0.27 11.95
CA TYR A 221 17.97 0.74 12.73
C TYR A 221 16.60 0.22 13.17
N ILE A 222 16.22 0.60 14.36
CA ILE A 222 14.90 0.36 14.94
C ILE A 222 14.28 1.71 15.23
N ASP A 223 13.28 2.11 14.47
CA ASP A 223 12.49 3.30 14.72
C ASP A 223 11.23 2.93 15.49
N HIS A 224 11.09 3.44 16.69
CA HIS A 224 9.91 3.26 17.52
C HIS A 224 8.92 4.38 17.23
N TYR A 225 7.68 4.02 16.93
CA TYR A 225 6.59 4.96 16.63
C TYR A 225 5.47 4.82 17.64
N SER A 226 4.81 5.96 17.93
CA SER A 226 3.51 6.03 18.61
C SER A 226 2.51 6.77 17.73
N LYS A 227 1.23 6.37 17.79
CA LYS A 227 0.09 7.12 17.24
C LYS A 227 -0.57 7.95 18.31
#